data_9e48ec39086fe7a8a609cf197b921913
#
_entry.id   9e48ec39086fe7a8a609cf197b921913
#
_cell.length_a   1.000
_cell.length_b   1.000
_cell.length_c   1.000
_cell.angle_alpha   90.00
_cell.angle_beta   90.00
_cell.angle_gamma   90.00
#
_symmetry.space_group_name_H-M   'P 1'
#
loop_
_entity.id
_entity.type
_entity.pdbx_description
1 polymer ?
#
loop_
_entity_poly.entity_id
_entity_poly.type
_entity_poly.pdbx_seq_one_letter_code
_entity_poly.pdbx_strand_id
1 'polypeptide(L)'
;ELGPGDIAMLNDPYAGGTHLPDITLVMPVFELGAARSRANKPGLIKRRYSKKPMFYVANRAHHSDIGGAQPASMGLSEEIYQEGLRIPPVALARGGDIQPDVMRMLLANVRTPREREGDLTAQVAACKLGERRLRELLDKYGQPRMTLYLGALQRYSARLMRAALARIPDGVYRAEDFLDDDGFTCEPIRLCVKIEINRGRAIVDFAGSSPACRGSVNAVYAITYSSVFYVFRCLLGEDVPACAGLMDPIEVRAPEGSVVNARPPAAVAAGNVETSQRITDVLLKALSRALPRRIPAASSGTMNNLSFGGRDPRTGEPFAYYETIAGGMGARPSADGLSGVHTHMTNSLNTPVEALESAYPVRVRRYSLRRGSGGTGSYRGGDGIVREIEFLTDVRGSILSDRRCIPPYGLAGGSNGR
;
A
#
# COMPACT_ATOMS: atom_id res chain seq x y z
N GLU A 1 -0.14 -27.36 1.11
CA GLU A 1 1.15 -27.01 1.70
C GLU A 1 2.16 -26.64 0.61
N LEU A 2 3.03 -25.68 0.88
CA LEU A 2 4.11 -25.26 -0.03
C LEU A 2 5.39 -26.06 0.30
N GLY A 3 6.03 -26.60 -0.74
CA GLY A 3 7.32 -27.28 -0.67
C GLY A 3 8.49 -26.37 -1.08
N PRO A 4 9.73 -26.93 -1.06
CA PRO A 4 10.91 -26.21 -1.54
C PRO A 4 10.79 -25.81 -3.02
N GLY A 5 11.04 -24.55 -3.31
CA GLY A 5 10.92 -23.98 -4.66
C GLY A 5 9.50 -23.58 -5.06
N ASP A 6 8.48 -23.87 -4.25
CA ASP A 6 7.12 -23.41 -4.52
C ASP A 6 6.99 -21.92 -4.24
N ILE A 7 6.16 -21.23 -5.01
CA ILE A 7 5.80 -19.83 -4.80
C ILE A 7 4.28 -19.72 -4.83
N ALA A 8 3.70 -19.28 -3.72
CA ALA A 8 2.29 -18.91 -3.67
C ALA A 8 2.11 -17.48 -4.17
N MET A 9 0.99 -17.24 -4.84
CA MET A 9 0.54 -15.94 -5.31
C MET A 9 -0.85 -15.66 -4.78
N LEU A 10 -1.12 -14.41 -4.42
CA LEU A 10 -2.45 -13.93 -4.06
C LEU A 10 -2.57 -12.42 -4.29
N ASN A 11 -3.80 -11.95 -4.50
CA ASN A 11 -4.14 -10.53 -4.42
C ASN A 11 -5.43 -10.30 -3.64
N ASP A 12 -6.15 -11.36 -3.23
CA ASP A 12 -7.43 -11.29 -2.56
C ASP A 12 -7.35 -10.44 -1.28
N PRO A 13 -8.04 -9.27 -1.21
CA PRO A 13 -7.99 -8.39 -0.05
C PRO A 13 -8.54 -9.03 1.21
N TYR A 14 -9.46 -9.97 1.07
CA TYR A 14 -10.10 -10.69 2.17
C TYR A 14 -9.32 -11.92 2.63
N ALA A 15 -8.22 -12.24 1.94
CA ALA A 15 -7.31 -13.33 2.28
C ALA A 15 -5.88 -12.85 2.59
N GLY A 16 -5.72 -11.57 2.99
CA GLY A 16 -4.45 -10.97 3.37
C GLY A 16 -3.83 -10.05 2.32
N GLY A 17 -4.51 -9.82 1.20
CA GLY A 17 -4.20 -8.76 0.23
C GLY A 17 -4.62 -7.37 0.73
N THR A 18 -4.51 -6.39 -0.14
CA THR A 18 -4.93 -4.99 0.10
C THR A 18 -6.00 -4.53 -0.88
N HIS A 19 -5.71 -4.59 -2.17
CA HIS A 19 -6.62 -4.45 -3.29
C HIS A 19 -6.11 -5.29 -4.48
N LEU A 20 -6.96 -5.57 -5.47
CA LEU A 20 -6.62 -6.54 -6.51
C LEU A 20 -5.36 -6.23 -7.33
N PRO A 21 -5.02 -4.95 -7.66
CA PRO A 21 -3.78 -4.64 -8.36
C PRO A 21 -2.50 -5.04 -7.61
N ASP A 22 -2.55 -5.21 -6.28
CA ASP A 22 -1.38 -5.55 -5.46
C ASP A 22 -1.16 -7.07 -5.40
N ILE A 23 -0.47 -7.63 -6.38
CA ILE A 23 -0.12 -9.06 -6.37
C ILE A 23 1.02 -9.32 -5.40
N THR A 24 0.78 -10.24 -4.47
CA THR A 24 1.77 -10.69 -3.48
C THR A 24 2.25 -12.09 -3.83
N LEU A 25 3.58 -12.26 -3.85
CA LEU A 25 4.21 -13.58 -3.93
C LEU A 25 4.84 -13.94 -2.59
N VAL A 26 4.70 -15.22 -2.20
CA VAL A 26 5.28 -15.76 -0.96
C VAL A 26 6.00 -17.07 -1.28
N MET A 27 7.29 -17.14 -0.95
CA MET A 27 8.16 -18.30 -1.14
C MET A 27 8.68 -18.79 0.19
N PRO A 28 8.44 -20.06 0.58
CA PRO A 28 9.02 -20.64 1.79
C PRO A 28 10.50 -20.97 1.59
N VAL A 29 11.32 -20.71 2.60
CA VAL A 29 12.75 -21.04 2.62
C VAL A 29 12.98 -22.16 3.61
N PHE A 30 13.43 -23.30 3.11
CA PHE A 30 13.70 -24.50 3.91
C PHE A 30 15.19 -24.65 4.19
N GLU A 31 15.51 -25.22 5.34
CA GLU A 31 16.89 -25.61 5.64
C GLU A 31 17.33 -26.78 4.75
N LEU A 32 18.57 -26.69 4.25
CA LEU A 32 19.21 -27.83 3.60
C LEU A 32 19.75 -28.75 4.68
N GLY A 33 19.12 -29.91 4.87
CA GLY A 33 19.63 -30.93 5.77
C GLY A 33 21.02 -31.39 5.31
N ALA A 34 21.91 -31.66 6.29
CA ALA A 34 23.22 -32.19 6.00
C ALA A 34 23.08 -33.46 5.16
N ALA A 35 23.70 -33.48 3.98
CA ALA A 35 23.81 -34.69 3.17
C ALA A 35 24.67 -35.70 3.94
N ARG A 36 24.04 -36.65 4.65
CA ARG A 36 24.77 -37.83 5.14
C ARG A 36 25.14 -38.67 3.93
N SER A 37 26.36 -38.48 3.44
CA SER A 37 26.99 -39.39 2.50
C SER A 37 27.05 -40.80 3.14
N ARG A 38 26.11 -41.67 2.80
CA ARG A 38 26.29 -43.11 2.89
C ARG A 38 26.18 -43.66 1.47
N ALA A 39 27.28 -44.25 1.04
CA ALA A 39 27.48 -45.09 -0.14
C ALA A 39 27.87 -44.40 -1.44
N ASN A 40 29.04 -44.81 -1.90
CA ASN A 40 29.63 -44.70 -3.24
C ASN A 40 28.65 -45.07 -4.38
N LYS A 41 27.87 -44.09 -4.86
CA LYS A 41 27.29 -44.12 -6.21
C LYS A 41 27.25 -42.68 -6.72
N PRO A 42 27.81 -42.39 -7.93
CA PRO A 42 27.60 -41.11 -8.58
C PRO A 42 26.18 -41.06 -9.17
N GLY A 43 25.27 -40.46 -8.45
CA GLY A 43 23.87 -40.27 -8.90
C GLY A 43 23.11 -39.43 -7.94
N LEU A 44 22.62 -38.30 -8.42
CA LEU A 44 21.64 -37.38 -7.81
C LEU A 44 21.63 -37.33 -6.29
N ILE A 45 22.34 -36.39 -5.72
CA ILE A 45 22.22 -36.06 -4.28
C ILE A 45 20.79 -35.47 -4.11
N LYS A 46 19.85 -36.31 -3.65
CA LYS A 46 18.53 -35.82 -3.22
C LYS A 46 18.77 -34.90 -2.01
N ARG A 47 18.70 -33.60 -2.23
CA ARG A 47 18.74 -32.60 -1.16
C ARG A 47 17.59 -32.89 -0.21
N ARG A 48 17.88 -33.20 1.05
CA ARG A 48 16.87 -33.32 2.11
C ARG A 48 16.61 -31.92 2.66
N TYR A 49 15.39 -31.47 2.55
CA TYR A 49 14.93 -30.23 3.17
C TYR A 49 14.32 -30.52 4.55
N SER A 50 14.33 -29.51 5.44
CA SER A 50 13.57 -29.55 6.68
C SER A 50 12.07 -29.78 6.41
N LYS A 51 11.34 -30.36 7.37
CA LYS A 51 9.89 -30.59 7.22
C LYS A 51 9.06 -29.28 7.23
N LYS A 52 9.61 -28.22 7.85
CA LYS A 52 8.95 -26.91 7.96
C LYS A 52 9.87 -25.84 7.38
N PRO A 53 9.32 -24.81 6.75
CA PRO A 53 10.12 -23.67 6.34
C PRO A 53 10.68 -22.94 7.56
N MET A 54 11.90 -22.43 7.42
CA MET A 54 12.55 -21.60 8.43
C MET A 54 12.17 -20.13 8.30
N PHE A 55 12.03 -19.67 7.07
CA PHE A 55 11.71 -18.32 6.71
C PHE A 55 10.75 -18.29 5.53
N TYR A 56 10.23 -17.10 5.26
CA TYR A 56 9.50 -16.81 4.05
C TYR A 56 10.10 -15.56 3.41
N VAL A 57 10.20 -15.58 2.09
CA VAL A 57 10.42 -14.39 1.29
C VAL A 57 9.09 -13.98 0.71
N ALA A 58 8.76 -12.71 0.81
CA ALA A 58 7.56 -12.16 0.19
C ALA A 58 7.91 -10.86 -0.53
N ASN A 59 7.25 -10.63 -1.65
CA ASN A 59 7.21 -9.33 -2.29
C ASN A 59 5.78 -9.00 -2.72
N ARG A 60 5.52 -7.72 -2.89
CA ARG A 60 4.25 -7.20 -3.40
C ARG A 60 4.55 -6.15 -4.45
N ALA A 61 3.86 -6.23 -5.58
CA ALA A 61 3.94 -5.23 -6.62
C ALA A 61 2.53 -4.79 -7.02
N HIS A 62 2.37 -3.48 -7.26
CA HIS A 62 1.18 -2.92 -7.86
C HIS A 62 1.26 -3.12 -9.37
N HIS A 63 0.28 -3.81 -9.94
CA HIS A 63 0.16 -4.03 -11.37
C HIS A 63 -0.75 -2.98 -11.99
N SER A 64 -0.36 -2.39 -13.11
CA SER A 64 -1.13 -1.31 -13.76
C SER A 64 -2.48 -1.76 -14.31
N ASP A 65 -2.69 -3.06 -14.52
CA ASP A 65 -3.96 -3.64 -14.92
C ASP A 65 -4.04 -5.11 -14.47
N ILE A 66 -5.12 -5.48 -13.84
CA ILE A 66 -5.45 -6.84 -13.42
C ILE A 66 -6.84 -7.28 -13.94
N GLY A 67 -7.29 -6.66 -15.05
CA GLY A 67 -8.60 -6.88 -15.62
C GLY A 67 -9.69 -6.00 -14.99
N GLY A 68 -10.90 -6.52 -14.92
CA GLY A 68 -12.05 -5.78 -14.40
C GLY A 68 -12.76 -4.88 -15.44
N ALA A 69 -13.74 -4.13 -14.99
CA ALA A 69 -14.63 -3.35 -15.83
C ALA A 69 -13.95 -2.15 -16.50
N GLN A 70 -12.92 -1.59 -15.87
CA GLN A 70 -12.23 -0.39 -16.32
C GLN A 70 -10.74 -0.65 -16.54
N PRO A 71 -10.08 0.07 -17.50
CA PRO A 71 -8.62 0.07 -17.59
C PRO A 71 -7.97 0.42 -16.27
N ALA A 72 -6.82 -0.21 -15.99
CA ALA A 72 -6.05 -0.07 -14.76
C ALA A 72 -6.78 -0.49 -13.46
N SER A 73 -7.93 -1.19 -13.55
CA SER A 73 -8.60 -1.80 -12.39
C SER A 73 -8.95 -0.82 -11.25
N MET A 74 -9.13 0.48 -11.56
CA MET A 74 -9.36 1.57 -10.61
C MET A 74 -10.60 2.40 -10.97
N GLY A 75 -11.63 1.75 -11.49
CA GLY A 75 -12.90 2.38 -11.84
C GLY A 75 -13.91 2.41 -10.69
N LEU A 76 -15.02 3.07 -10.96
CA LEU A 76 -16.20 3.01 -10.10
C LEU A 76 -16.75 1.59 -10.07
N SER A 77 -16.87 0.99 -8.89
CA SER A 77 -17.32 -0.38 -8.67
C SER A 77 -18.12 -0.51 -7.38
N GLU A 78 -19.05 -1.45 -7.36
CA GLU A 78 -19.92 -1.76 -6.22
C GLU A 78 -19.47 -3.06 -5.54
N GLU A 79 -18.85 -3.94 -6.30
CA GLU A 79 -18.39 -5.24 -5.82
C GLU A 79 -16.97 -5.53 -6.30
N ILE A 80 -16.24 -6.27 -5.49
CA ILE A 80 -14.86 -6.69 -5.78
C ILE A 80 -14.69 -7.37 -7.15
N TYR A 81 -15.73 -8.06 -7.64
CA TYR A 81 -15.69 -8.76 -8.93
C TYR A 81 -15.57 -7.82 -10.15
N GLN A 82 -15.95 -6.55 -10.00
CA GLN A 82 -15.82 -5.54 -11.04
C GLN A 82 -14.42 -4.93 -11.09
N GLU A 83 -13.63 -5.06 -10.01
CA GLU A 83 -12.31 -4.45 -9.86
C GLU A 83 -11.20 -5.22 -10.55
N GLY A 84 -11.40 -6.51 -10.87
CA GLY A 84 -10.39 -7.31 -11.55
C GLY A 84 -10.42 -8.79 -11.20
N LEU A 85 -9.40 -9.49 -11.64
CA LEU A 85 -9.23 -10.91 -11.32
C LEU A 85 -8.85 -11.08 -9.86
N ARG A 86 -9.75 -11.66 -9.07
CA ARG A 86 -9.50 -12.02 -7.68
C ARG A 86 -8.76 -13.36 -7.60
N ILE A 87 -7.55 -13.34 -7.06
CA ILE A 87 -6.65 -14.48 -6.96
C ILE A 87 -6.54 -14.90 -5.49
N PRO A 88 -7.21 -15.99 -5.08
CA PRO A 88 -6.97 -16.57 -3.77
C PRO A 88 -5.54 -17.15 -3.69
N PRO A 89 -5.03 -17.58 -2.51
CA PRO A 89 -3.73 -18.21 -2.44
C PRO A 89 -3.61 -19.43 -3.37
N VAL A 90 -2.86 -19.28 -4.47
CA VAL A 90 -2.61 -20.33 -5.47
C VAL A 90 -1.11 -20.49 -5.71
N ALA A 91 -0.67 -21.67 -6.14
CA ALA A 91 0.73 -21.87 -6.48
C ALA A 91 1.00 -21.33 -7.89
N LEU A 92 1.77 -20.24 -8.00
CA LEU A 92 2.30 -19.72 -9.25
C LEU A 92 3.49 -20.54 -9.73
N ALA A 93 4.31 -21.08 -8.80
CA ALA A 93 5.40 -21.97 -9.15
C ALA A 93 5.41 -23.21 -8.27
N ARG A 94 5.87 -24.33 -8.81
CA ARG A 94 6.07 -25.59 -8.13
C ARG A 94 7.49 -26.10 -8.39
N GLY A 95 8.22 -26.42 -7.32
CA GLY A 95 9.59 -26.93 -7.42
C GLY A 95 10.58 -25.98 -8.13
N GLY A 96 10.24 -24.71 -8.23
CA GLY A 96 11.02 -23.70 -8.96
C GLY A 96 10.51 -23.34 -10.35
N ASP A 97 9.56 -24.12 -10.90
CA ASP A 97 9.02 -23.91 -12.26
C ASP A 97 7.66 -23.22 -12.20
N ILE A 98 7.51 -22.16 -13.00
CA ILE A 98 6.24 -21.44 -13.14
C ILE A 98 5.20 -22.38 -13.77
N GLN A 99 3.99 -22.37 -13.23
CA GLN A 99 2.88 -23.18 -13.72
C GLN A 99 2.26 -22.53 -14.95
N PRO A 100 2.42 -23.14 -16.17
CA PRO A 100 2.02 -22.50 -17.41
C PRO A 100 0.51 -22.22 -17.48
N ASP A 101 -0.31 -23.09 -16.90
CA ASP A 101 -1.77 -22.93 -16.92
C ASP A 101 -2.23 -21.74 -16.06
N VAL A 102 -1.61 -21.55 -14.90
CA VAL A 102 -1.87 -20.39 -14.03
C VAL A 102 -1.46 -19.10 -14.74
N MET A 103 -0.27 -19.08 -15.36
CA MET A 103 0.21 -17.92 -16.11
C MET A 103 -0.73 -17.61 -17.29
N ARG A 104 -1.12 -18.60 -18.09
CA ARG A 104 -2.05 -18.41 -19.22
C ARG A 104 -3.40 -17.86 -18.77
N MET A 105 -3.94 -18.37 -17.66
CA MET A 105 -5.19 -17.88 -17.10
C MET A 105 -5.09 -16.41 -16.71
N LEU A 106 -4.00 -16.00 -16.04
CA LEU A 106 -3.77 -14.61 -15.66
C LEU A 106 -3.67 -13.70 -16.89
N LEU A 107 -2.82 -14.06 -17.85
CA LEU A 107 -2.55 -13.25 -19.04
C LEU A 107 -3.78 -13.11 -19.94
N ALA A 108 -4.67 -14.09 -19.95
CA ALA A 108 -5.94 -14.02 -20.68
C ALA A 108 -6.96 -13.02 -20.07
N ASN A 109 -6.77 -12.60 -18.84
CA ASN A 109 -7.70 -11.73 -18.10
C ASN A 109 -7.21 -10.28 -17.95
N VAL A 110 -6.07 -9.90 -18.55
CA VAL A 110 -5.49 -8.56 -18.47
C VAL A 110 -5.36 -7.92 -19.85
N ARG A 111 -5.35 -6.58 -19.91
CA ARG A 111 -5.29 -5.83 -21.17
C ARG A 111 -3.89 -5.75 -21.77
N THR A 112 -2.86 -5.81 -20.91
CA THR A 112 -1.43 -5.72 -21.32
C THR A 112 -0.65 -6.97 -20.89
N PRO A 113 -0.91 -8.15 -21.52
CA PRO A 113 -0.37 -9.43 -21.06
C PRO A 113 1.15 -9.51 -21.10
N ARG A 114 1.82 -8.89 -22.09
CA ARG A 114 3.30 -8.89 -22.18
C ARG A 114 3.95 -8.18 -20.99
N GLU A 115 3.41 -7.05 -20.58
CA GLU A 115 3.89 -6.32 -19.41
C GLU A 115 3.66 -7.12 -18.12
N ARG A 116 2.46 -7.71 -17.97
CA ARG A 116 2.12 -8.52 -16.77
C ARG A 116 2.98 -9.77 -16.65
N GLU A 117 3.30 -10.43 -17.74
CA GLU A 117 4.25 -11.56 -17.76
C GLU A 117 5.64 -11.11 -17.28
N GLY A 118 6.11 -9.96 -17.78
CA GLY A 118 7.38 -9.36 -17.34
C GLY A 118 7.40 -9.07 -15.85
N ASP A 119 6.37 -8.41 -15.32
CA ASP A 119 6.25 -8.05 -13.91
C ASP A 119 6.19 -9.29 -13.00
N LEU A 120 5.37 -10.29 -13.35
CA LEU A 120 5.27 -11.54 -12.58
C LEU A 120 6.59 -12.31 -12.59
N THR A 121 7.27 -12.34 -13.74
CA THR A 121 8.60 -12.97 -13.85
C THR A 121 9.63 -12.25 -12.98
N ALA A 122 9.60 -10.93 -12.95
CA ALA A 122 10.47 -10.13 -12.08
C ALA A 122 10.17 -10.39 -10.59
N GLN A 123 8.91 -10.50 -10.20
CA GLN A 123 8.52 -10.85 -8.82
C GLN A 123 9.01 -12.25 -8.43
N VAL A 124 8.91 -13.24 -9.33
CA VAL A 124 9.45 -14.60 -9.11
C VAL A 124 10.97 -14.55 -8.96
N ALA A 125 11.66 -13.80 -9.82
CA ALA A 125 13.11 -13.62 -9.73
C ALA A 125 13.53 -12.96 -8.40
N ALA A 126 12.76 -11.98 -7.92
CA ALA A 126 12.97 -11.34 -6.62
C ALA A 126 12.81 -12.33 -5.45
N CYS A 127 11.82 -13.22 -5.48
CA CYS A 127 11.68 -14.28 -4.48
C CYS A 127 12.90 -15.22 -4.48
N LYS A 128 13.34 -15.69 -5.66
CA LYS A 128 14.51 -16.56 -5.79
C LYS A 128 15.80 -15.87 -5.33
N LEU A 129 15.95 -14.58 -5.60
CA LEU A 129 17.07 -13.79 -5.09
C LEU A 129 17.03 -13.69 -3.56
N GLY A 130 15.85 -13.39 -3.00
CA GLY A 130 15.64 -13.31 -1.55
C GLY A 130 15.98 -14.62 -0.84
N GLU A 131 15.53 -15.76 -1.38
CA GLU A 131 15.91 -17.08 -0.86
C GLU A 131 17.43 -17.27 -0.87
N ARG A 132 18.10 -16.97 -1.98
CA ARG A 132 19.56 -17.07 -2.09
C ARG A 132 20.27 -16.22 -1.04
N ARG A 133 19.87 -14.97 -0.85
CA ARG A 133 20.44 -14.05 0.14
C ARG A 133 20.23 -14.53 1.58
N LEU A 134 19.05 -15.08 1.89
CA LEU A 134 18.82 -15.69 3.21
C LEU A 134 19.71 -16.91 3.43
N ARG A 135 19.94 -17.75 2.41
CA ARG A 135 20.87 -18.89 2.51
C ARG A 135 22.32 -18.43 2.74
N GLU A 136 22.79 -17.42 2.03
CA GLU A 136 24.14 -16.82 2.26
C GLU A 136 24.29 -16.34 3.73
N LEU A 137 23.23 -15.75 4.31
CA LEU A 137 23.24 -15.35 5.72
C LEU A 137 23.24 -16.56 6.67
N LEU A 138 22.48 -17.59 6.34
CA LEU A 138 22.46 -18.83 7.11
C LEU A 138 23.82 -19.53 7.10
N ASP A 139 24.47 -19.60 5.94
CA ASP A 139 25.81 -20.17 5.79
C ASP A 139 26.86 -19.38 6.59
N LYS A 140 26.74 -18.05 6.59
CA LYS A 140 27.67 -17.16 7.29
C LYS A 140 27.50 -17.18 8.82
N TYR A 141 26.27 -17.17 9.31
CA TYR A 141 25.99 -16.94 10.74
C TYR A 141 25.45 -18.19 11.47
N GLY A 142 24.96 -19.17 10.74
CA GLY A 142 24.26 -20.33 11.29
C GLY A 142 22.84 -20.02 11.79
N GLN A 143 21.97 -21.01 11.73
CA GLN A 143 20.56 -20.88 12.14
C GLN A 143 20.35 -20.36 13.57
N PRO A 144 21.05 -20.86 14.61
CA PRO A 144 20.79 -20.42 15.98
C PRO A 144 21.06 -18.91 16.16
N ARG A 145 22.15 -18.41 15.57
CA ARG A 145 22.50 -16.99 15.64
C ARG A 145 21.53 -16.12 14.84
N MET A 146 21.10 -16.56 13.65
CA MET A 146 20.08 -15.87 12.85
C MET A 146 18.78 -15.73 13.63
N THR A 147 18.26 -16.82 14.20
CA THR A 147 17.02 -16.80 15.00
C THR A 147 17.15 -15.88 16.21
N LEU A 148 18.29 -15.92 16.91
CA LEU A 148 18.56 -15.03 18.04
C LEU A 148 18.52 -13.55 17.63
N TYR A 149 19.21 -13.19 16.56
CA TYR A 149 19.29 -11.79 16.10
C TYR A 149 17.97 -11.27 15.54
N LEU A 150 17.22 -12.08 14.79
CA LEU A 150 15.89 -11.68 14.31
C LEU A 150 14.92 -11.41 15.47
N GLY A 151 14.91 -12.31 16.47
CA GLY A 151 14.13 -12.07 17.68
C GLY A 151 14.62 -10.86 18.48
N ALA A 152 15.92 -10.61 18.55
CA ALA A 152 16.49 -9.44 19.20
C ALA A 152 16.12 -8.13 18.46
N LEU A 153 16.10 -8.16 17.13
CA LEU A 153 15.70 -7.01 16.30
C LEU A 153 14.23 -6.63 16.54
N GLN A 154 13.33 -7.61 16.58
CA GLN A 154 11.92 -7.35 16.89
C GLN A 154 11.73 -6.76 18.29
N ARG A 155 12.38 -7.35 19.31
CA ARG A 155 12.34 -6.82 20.68
C ARG A 155 12.95 -5.40 20.78
N TYR A 156 14.01 -5.14 20.02
CA TYR A 156 14.64 -3.82 19.96
C TYR A 156 13.67 -2.78 19.40
N SER A 157 13.06 -3.04 18.23
CA SER A 157 12.06 -2.16 17.62
C SER A 157 10.85 -1.95 18.53
N ALA A 158 10.36 -3.00 19.20
CA ALA A 158 9.29 -2.89 20.19
C ALA A 158 9.65 -1.97 21.36
N ARG A 159 10.89 -2.04 21.86
CA ARG A 159 11.35 -1.14 22.95
C ARG A 159 11.42 0.31 22.48
N LEU A 160 11.90 0.55 21.24
CA LEU A 160 11.96 1.91 20.70
C LEU A 160 10.56 2.50 20.54
N MET A 161 9.59 1.72 20.07
CA MET A 161 8.21 2.17 19.97
C MET A 161 7.61 2.44 21.35
N ARG A 162 7.80 1.57 22.33
CA ARG A 162 7.37 1.82 23.72
C ARG A 162 7.97 3.10 24.28
N ALA A 163 9.25 3.35 24.05
CA ALA A 163 9.92 4.57 24.49
C ALA A 163 9.36 5.83 23.81
N ALA A 164 9.00 5.73 22.51
CA ALA A 164 8.35 6.84 21.81
C ALA A 164 6.95 7.10 22.33
N LEU A 165 6.15 6.05 22.56
CA LEU A 165 4.80 6.16 23.13
C LEU A 165 4.82 6.71 24.56
N ALA A 166 5.81 6.34 25.36
CA ALA A 166 5.97 6.87 26.74
C ALA A 166 6.29 8.38 26.80
N ARG A 167 6.67 9.00 25.67
CA ARG A 167 6.86 10.46 25.57
C ARG A 167 5.56 11.19 25.21
N ILE A 168 4.52 10.47 24.85
CA ILE A 168 3.18 11.02 24.60
C ILE A 168 2.46 11.00 25.96
N PRO A 169 1.83 12.09 26.39
CA PRO A 169 1.05 12.09 27.64
C PRO A 169 0.00 10.99 27.64
N ASP A 170 -0.14 10.30 28.77
CA ASP A 170 -1.21 9.33 28.94
C ASP A 170 -2.57 10.03 28.78
N GLY A 171 -3.50 9.42 28.06
CA GLY A 171 -4.80 10.02 27.79
C GLY A 171 -5.52 9.42 26.61
N VAL A 172 -6.66 10.01 26.29
CA VAL A 172 -7.55 9.60 25.19
C VAL A 172 -7.68 10.75 24.20
N TYR A 173 -7.23 10.50 22.98
CA TYR A 173 -7.22 11.45 21.87
C TYR A 173 -8.21 11.02 20.81
N ARG A 174 -9.16 11.86 20.44
CA ARG A 174 -10.20 11.57 19.46
C ARG A 174 -10.16 12.55 18.32
N ALA A 175 -10.43 12.05 17.13
CA ALA A 175 -10.66 12.86 15.96
C ALA A 175 -11.65 12.17 15.02
N GLU A 176 -12.21 12.96 14.13
CA GLU A 176 -13.00 12.50 13.00
C GLU A 176 -12.60 13.28 11.75
N ASP A 177 -12.79 12.67 10.62
CA ASP A 177 -12.64 13.24 9.29
C ASP A 177 -13.58 12.51 8.32
N PHE A 178 -13.73 13.00 7.10
CA PHE A 178 -14.72 12.48 6.18
C PHE A 178 -14.08 12.30 4.79
N LEU A 179 -14.43 11.23 4.08
CA LEU A 179 -14.33 11.18 2.63
C LEU A 179 -15.50 11.97 2.05
N ASP A 180 -15.29 12.55 0.87
CA ASP A 180 -16.31 13.41 0.23
C ASP A 180 -17.58 12.62 -0.09
N ASP A 181 -17.41 11.42 -0.69
CA ASP A 181 -18.51 10.51 -1.07
C ASP A 181 -17.97 9.12 -1.45
N ASP A 182 -18.84 8.24 -1.98
CA ASP A 182 -18.48 6.89 -2.46
C ASP A 182 -18.56 6.75 -4.00
N GLY A 183 -18.83 7.84 -4.71
CA GLY A 183 -19.03 7.89 -6.14
C GLY A 183 -20.45 7.50 -6.61
N PHE A 184 -21.32 7.03 -5.74
CA PHE A 184 -22.74 6.69 -6.02
C PHE A 184 -23.71 7.61 -5.28
N THR A 185 -23.34 8.07 -4.10
CA THR A 185 -24.09 9.03 -3.30
C THR A 185 -23.22 10.27 -3.07
N CYS A 186 -23.85 11.39 -2.73
CA CYS A 186 -23.12 12.61 -2.33
C CYS A 186 -23.03 12.74 -0.80
N GLU A 187 -23.15 11.62 -0.08
CA GLU A 187 -23.12 11.61 1.37
C GLU A 187 -21.70 11.44 1.90
N PRO A 188 -21.22 12.35 2.76
CA PRO A 188 -19.91 12.22 3.38
C PRO A 188 -19.76 10.94 4.23
N ILE A 189 -18.64 10.26 4.06
CA ILE A 189 -18.35 9.01 4.77
C ILE A 189 -17.43 9.31 5.94
N ARG A 190 -17.95 9.12 7.14
CA ARG A 190 -17.28 9.44 8.39
C ARG A 190 -16.21 8.40 8.78
N LEU A 191 -15.01 8.88 9.09
CA LEU A 191 -13.97 8.10 9.75
C LEU A 191 -13.72 8.68 11.15
N CYS A 192 -13.82 7.82 12.17
CA CYS A 192 -13.56 8.17 13.56
C CYS A 192 -12.36 7.40 14.07
N VAL A 193 -11.55 8.03 14.92
CA VAL A 193 -10.51 7.36 15.68
C VAL A 193 -10.48 7.82 17.14
N LYS A 194 -10.28 6.85 18.02
CA LYS A 194 -9.91 7.03 19.41
C LYS A 194 -8.56 6.39 19.64
N ILE A 195 -7.57 7.19 20.04
CA ILE A 195 -6.23 6.71 20.42
C ILE A 195 -6.13 6.84 21.93
N GLU A 196 -5.97 5.72 22.62
CA GLU A 196 -5.72 5.66 24.04
C GLU A 196 -4.23 5.35 24.28
N ILE A 197 -3.53 6.27 24.92
CA ILE A 197 -2.12 6.11 25.31
C ILE A 197 -2.06 5.85 26.81
N ASN A 198 -1.40 4.76 27.19
CA ASN A 198 -1.22 4.39 28.59
C ASN A 198 0.13 3.68 28.77
N ARG A 199 1.03 4.29 29.53
CA ARG A 199 2.33 3.73 29.96
C ARG A 199 3.13 3.09 28.80
N GLY A 200 3.26 3.81 27.69
CA GLY A 200 4.02 3.37 26.51
C GLY A 200 3.33 2.29 25.69
N ARG A 201 2.01 2.18 25.79
CA ARG A 201 1.13 1.38 24.96
C ARG A 201 0.07 2.25 24.28
N ALA A 202 -0.42 1.81 23.14
CA ALA A 202 -1.50 2.48 22.43
C ALA A 202 -2.61 1.50 22.05
N ILE A 203 -3.86 1.95 22.19
CA ILE A 203 -5.03 1.30 21.57
C ILE A 203 -5.58 2.29 20.54
N VAL A 204 -5.64 1.88 19.31
CA VAL A 204 -6.18 2.66 18.19
C VAL A 204 -7.51 2.03 17.77
N ASP A 205 -8.61 2.71 18.07
CA ASP A 205 -9.96 2.19 17.90
C ASP A 205 -10.74 3.07 16.93
N PHE A 206 -11.23 2.46 15.86
CA PHE A 206 -12.02 3.11 14.80
C PHE A 206 -13.53 2.96 14.98
N ALA A 207 -13.99 2.56 16.16
CA ALA A 207 -15.40 2.51 16.46
C ALA A 207 -16.09 3.88 16.24
N GLY A 208 -17.27 3.86 15.59
CA GLY A 208 -17.97 5.07 15.17
C GLY A 208 -17.67 5.53 13.74
N SER A 209 -16.78 4.88 13.01
CA SER A 209 -16.65 5.03 11.56
C SER A 209 -17.90 4.49 10.85
N SER A 210 -18.22 5.05 9.68
CA SER A 210 -19.38 4.64 8.88
C SER A 210 -19.37 3.14 8.57
N PRO A 211 -20.52 2.51 8.39
CA PRO A 211 -20.63 1.19 7.77
C PRO A 211 -19.94 1.17 6.41
N ALA A 212 -19.63 -0.01 5.88
CA ALA A 212 -19.18 -0.15 4.50
C ALA A 212 -20.21 0.47 3.56
N CYS A 213 -19.73 1.24 2.58
CA CYS A 213 -20.53 1.94 1.58
C CYS A 213 -20.63 1.13 0.27
N ARG A 214 -21.44 1.61 -0.64
CA ARG A 214 -21.69 0.98 -1.95
C ARG A 214 -20.47 1.04 -2.86
N GLY A 215 -19.75 2.18 -2.83
CA GLY A 215 -18.60 2.41 -3.70
C GLY A 215 -17.29 1.76 -3.21
N SER A 216 -16.23 1.91 -3.99
CA SER A 216 -14.95 1.23 -3.80
C SER A 216 -14.04 1.82 -2.73
N VAL A 217 -14.50 2.84 -1.99
CA VAL A 217 -13.68 3.50 -0.94
C VAL A 217 -13.59 2.70 0.36
N ASN A 218 -14.18 1.52 0.42
CA ASN A 218 -14.05 0.63 1.58
C ASN A 218 -12.61 0.11 1.71
N ALA A 219 -12.06 0.13 2.91
CA ALA A 219 -10.77 -0.45 3.21
C ALA A 219 -10.91 -1.81 3.90
N VAL A 220 -9.99 -2.73 3.63
CA VAL A 220 -9.85 -3.96 4.41
C VAL A 220 -8.97 -3.71 5.63
N TYR A 221 -9.03 -4.59 6.62
CA TYR A 221 -8.25 -4.47 7.87
C TYR A 221 -6.75 -4.26 7.63
N ALA A 222 -6.17 -4.93 6.63
CA ALA A 222 -4.76 -4.80 6.29
C ALA A 222 -4.36 -3.36 5.93
N ILE A 223 -5.22 -2.61 5.26
CA ILE A 223 -5.00 -1.20 4.91
C ILE A 223 -5.05 -0.33 6.17
N THR A 224 -6.05 -0.51 7.01
CA THR A 224 -6.19 0.21 8.28
C THR A 224 -5.00 -0.03 9.18
N TYR A 225 -4.58 -1.28 9.33
CA TYR A 225 -3.40 -1.66 10.08
C TYR A 225 -2.11 -1.03 9.52
N SER A 226 -1.95 -1.04 8.19
CA SER A 226 -0.78 -0.44 7.53
C SER A 226 -0.73 1.08 7.72
N SER A 227 -1.87 1.76 7.68
CA SER A 227 -1.95 3.21 7.93
C SER A 227 -1.58 3.56 9.39
N VAL A 228 -2.04 2.75 10.34
CA VAL A 228 -1.61 2.89 11.75
C VAL A 228 -0.11 2.65 11.89
N PHE A 229 0.42 1.57 11.31
CA PHE A 229 1.85 1.28 11.29
C PHE A 229 2.65 2.47 10.75
N TYR A 230 2.24 3.02 9.62
CA TYR A 230 2.88 4.18 8.99
C TYR A 230 2.93 5.38 9.93
N VAL A 231 1.78 5.79 10.49
CA VAL A 231 1.71 6.98 11.36
C VAL A 231 2.60 6.82 12.59
N PHE A 232 2.52 5.67 13.28
CA PHE A 232 3.35 5.45 14.47
C PHE A 232 4.84 5.29 14.11
N ARG A 233 5.17 4.72 12.95
CA ARG A 233 6.56 4.68 12.44
C ARG A 233 7.12 6.10 12.22
N CYS A 234 6.31 7.04 11.74
CA CYS A 234 6.71 8.45 11.58
C CYS A 234 7.03 9.16 12.91
N LEU A 235 6.60 8.65 14.06
CA LEU A 235 6.96 9.18 15.37
C LEU A 235 8.39 8.78 15.81
N LEU A 236 9.04 7.88 15.09
CA LEU A 236 10.38 7.39 15.39
C LEU A 236 11.42 8.09 14.51
N GLY A 237 12.68 8.01 14.89
CA GLY A 237 13.80 8.47 14.07
C GLY A 237 14.04 7.55 12.86
N GLU A 238 14.89 8.01 11.93
CA GLU A 238 15.19 7.30 10.68
C GLU A 238 15.92 5.96 10.90
N ASP A 239 16.78 5.88 11.90
CA ASP A 239 17.62 4.70 12.19
C ASP A 239 16.87 3.53 12.85
N VAL A 240 15.56 3.62 13.02
CA VAL A 240 14.78 2.55 13.64
C VAL A 240 14.40 1.50 12.59
N PRO A 241 14.76 0.23 12.78
CA PRO A 241 14.39 -0.84 11.86
C PRO A 241 12.88 -0.98 11.71
N ALA A 242 12.40 -0.96 10.47
CA ALA A 242 10.99 -1.20 10.17
C ALA A 242 10.71 -2.71 10.19
N CYS A 243 10.15 -3.22 11.28
CA CYS A 243 9.75 -4.62 11.42
C CYS A 243 8.49 -4.75 12.28
N ALA A 244 7.89 -5.94 12.29
CA ALA A 244 6.64 -6.21 13.02
C ALA A 244 6.71 -5.85 14.52
N GLY A 245 7.88 -5.92 15.13
CA GLY A 245 8.07 -5.55 16.53
C GLY A 245 7.66 -4.11 16.87
N LEU A 246 7.62 -3.20 15.89
CA LEU A 246 7.10 -1.84 16.11
C LEU A 246 5.64 -1.83 16.57
N MET A 247 4.85 -2.80 16.15
CA MET A 247 3.43 -2.89 16.49
C MET A 247 3.14 -3.64 17.80
N ASP A 248 4.13 -4.29 18.43
CA ASP A 248 3.92 -5.00 19.70
C ASP A 248 3.23 -4.19 20.80
N PRO A 249 3.53 -2.88 21.00
CA PRO A 249 2.85 -2.06 22.00
C PRO A 249 1.57 -1.40 21.49
N ILE A 250 1.12 -1.69 20.25
CA ILE A 250 -0.01 -1.01 19.61
C ILE A 250 -1.08 -2.04 19.27
N GLU A 251 -2.27 -1.86 19.79
CA GLU A 251 -3.46 -2.62 19.44
C GLU A 251 -4.32 -1.82 18.47
N VAL A 252 -4.75 -2.44 17.36
CA VAL A 252 -5.63 -1.82 16.36
C VAL A 252 -6.98 -2.51 16.39
N ARG A 253 -8.04 -1.72 16.55
CA ARG A 253 -9.44 -2.16 16.55
C ARG A 253 -10.18 -1.47 15.42
N ALA A 254 -10.64 -2.23 14.44
CA ALA A 254 -11.47 -1.76 13.34
C ALA A 254 -12.74 -2.62 13.27
N PRO A 255 -13.93 -2.04 13.50
CA PRO A 255 -15.19 -2.79 13.49
C PRO A 255 -15.40 -3.46 12.13
N GLU A 256 -15.69 -4.75 12.16
CA GLU A 256 -15.95 -5.53 10.96
C GLU A 256 -17.26 -5.06 10.28
N GLY A 257 -17.25 -4.97 8.95
CA GLY A 257 -18.37 -4.43 8.18
C GLY A 257 -18.43 -2.91 8.11
N SER A 258 -17.40 -2.20 8.63
CA SER A 258 -17.23 -0.76 8.48
C SER A 258 -16.39 -0.40 7.26
N VAL A 259 -16.38 0.88 6.88
CA VAL A 259 -15.56 1.42 5.79
C VAL A 259 -14.05 1.21 6.00
N VAL A 260 -13.60 0.97 7.22
CA VAL A 260 -12.20 0.69 7.59
C VAL A 260 -11.90 -0.80 7.78
N ASN A 261 -12.89 -1.67 7.66
CA ASN A 261 -12.75 -3.14 7.74
C ASN A 261 -13.94 -3.82 7.06
N ALA A 262 -14.03 -3.64 5.75
CA ALA A 262 -15.14 -4.15 4.95
C ALA A 262 -15.10 -5.67 4.79
N ARG A 263 -16.26 -6.25 4.54
CA ARG A 263 -16.48 -7.67 4.24
C ARG A 263 -16.75 -7.90 2.75
N PRO A 264 -16.43 -9.08 2.20
CA PRO A 264 -16.83 -9.41 0.85
C PRO A 264 -18.38 -9.39 0.73
N PRO A 265 -18.92 -9.01 -0.45
CA PRO A 265 -18.24 -8.73 -1.71
C PRO A 265 -17.91 -7.24 -1.95
N ALA A 266 -17.81 -6.41 -0.92
CA ALA A 266 -17.59 -4.97 -1.05
C ALA A 266 -16.44 -4.64 -2.01
N ALA A 267 -16.60 -3.58 -2.81
CA ALA A 267 -15.53 -3.01 -3.61
C ALA A 267 -14.54 -2.27 -2.71
N VAL A 268 -13.22 -2.41 -2.96
CA VAL A 268 -12.16 -1.92 -2.05
C VAL A 268 -10.96 -1.27 -2.76
N ALA A 269 -11.01 -1.09 -4.09
CA ALA A 269 -9.88 -0.55 -4.83
C ALA A 269 -9.48 0.86 -4.34
N ALA A 270 -10.45 1.73 -4.13
CA ALA A 270 -10.24 3.08 -3.63
C ALA A 270 -9.90 3.13 -2.13
N GLY A 271 -10.23 2.10 -1.37
CA GLY A 271 -9.85 1.96 0.03
C GLY A 271 -8.34 1.98 0.24
N ASN A 272 -7.61 1.35 -0.68
CA ASN A 272 -6.13 1.31 -0.64
C ASN A 272 -5.50 2.68 -0.92
N VAL A 273 -6.18 3.57 -1.61
CA VAL A 273 -5.64 4.85 -2.06
C VAL A 273 -6.27 6.04 -1.32
N GLU A 274 -7.59 6.21 -1.32
CA GLU A 274 -8.24 7.37 -0.71
C GLU A 274 -8.49 7.19 0.79
N THR A 275 -9.08 6.05 1.19
CA THR A 275 -9.37 5.79 2.60
C THR A 275 -8.10 5.63 3.43
N SER A 276 -7.04 5.04 2.89
CA SER A 276 -5.75 4.95 3.56
C SER A 276 -5.15 6.34 3.89
N GLN A 277 -5.26 7.29 2.98
CA GLN A 277 -4.87 8.68 3.20
C GLN A 277 -5.71 9.33 4.29
N ARG A 278 -7.03 9.08 4.27
CA ARG A 278 -7.94 9.63 5.28
C ARG A 278 -7.72 9.04 6.67
N ILE A 279 -7.44 7.72 6.75
CA ILE A 279 -7.05 7.07 8.01
C ILE A 279 -5.78 7.72 8.57
N THR A 280 -4.79 7.99 7.71
CA THR A 280 -3.57 8.69 8.12
C THR A 280 -3.85 10.10 8.64
N ASP A 281 -4.66 10.87 7.92
CA ASP A 281 -5.03 12.23 8.32
C ASP A 281 -5.78 12.25 9.67
N VAL A 282 -6.76 11.37 9.87
CA VAL A 282 -7.53 11.34 11.14
C VAL A 282 -6.68 10.91 12.33
N LEU A 283 -5.73 9.99 12.13
CA LEU A 283 -4.75 9.59 13.14
C LEU A 283 -3.84 10.75 13.53
N LEU A 284 -3.28 11.45 12.53
CA LEU A 284 -2.45 12.64 12.77
C LEU A 284 -3.27 13.75 13.46
N LYS A 285 -4.52 13.98 13.03
CA LYS A 285 -5.42 14.94 13.68
C LYS A 285 -5.66 14.61 15.16
N ALA A 286 -5.84 13.35 15.51
CA ALA A 286 -5.97 12.92 16.90
C ALA A 286 -4.67 13.16 17.68
N LEU A 287 -3.52 12.77 17.12
CA LEU A 287 -2.21 12.92 17.73
C LEU A 287 -1.74 14.38 17.84
N SER A 288 -2.25 15.30 17.00
CA SER A 288 -1.90 16.73 17.10
C SER A 288 -2.29 17.35 18.44
N ARG A 289 -3.31 16.80 19.12
CA ARG A 289 -3.71 17.23 20.46
C ARG A 289 -2.70 16.85 21.54
N ALA A 290 -2.02 15.72 21.33
CA ALA A 290 -0.97 15.24 22.25
C ALA A 290 0.41 15.82 21.91
N LEU A 291 0.67 16.05 20.63
CA LEU A 291 1.97 16.42 20.06
C LEU A 291 1.88 17.67 19.16
N PRO A 292 1.37 18.82 19.65
CA PRO A 292 1.10 20.01 18.82
C PRO A 292 2.34 20.59 18.14
N ARG A 293 3.53 20.30 18.66
CA ARG A 293 4.81 20.76 18.10
C ARG A 293 5.49 19.73 17.18
N ARG A 294 4.81 18.62 16.86
CA ARG A 294 5.39 17.55 16.03
C ARG A 294 4.53 17.18 14.83
N ILE A 295 3.22 17.25 14.99
CA ILE A 295 2.29 16.78 13.96
C ILE A 295 2.03 17.92 12.96
N PRO A 296 2.15 17.65 11.63
CA PRO A 296 1.82 18.61 10.60
C PRO A 296 0.31 18.76 10.42
N ALA A 297 -0.12 19.83 9.75
CA ALA A 297 -1.48 19.97 9.21
C ALA A 297 -1.73 18.89 8.15
N ALA A 298 -2.99 18.70 7.72
CA ALA A 298 -3.32 17.74 6.69
C ALA A 298 -2.56 18.01 5.38
N SER A 299 -2.14 16.94 4.71
CA SER A 299 -1.66 17.01 3.34
C SER A 299 -2.85 17.12 2.36
N SER A 300 -2.59 17.05 1.06
CA SER A 300 -3.67 16.98 0.04
C SER A 300 -4.69 15.88 0.32
N GLY A 301 -4.32 14.83 1.04
CA GLY A 301 -5.24 13.81 1.57
C GLY A 301 -5.96 12.96 0.52
N THR A 302 -5.43 12.93 -0.69
CA THR A 302 -5.90 12.13 -1.83
C THR A 302 -4.70 11.73 -2.68
N MET A 303 -4.78 10.60 -3.36
CA MET A 303 -3.74 10.20 -4.32
C MET A 303 -4.01 10.75 -5.72
N ASN A 304 -5.19 11.30 -5.98
CA ASN A 304 -5.59 11.82 -7.30
C ASN A 304 -5.28 10.81 -8.41
N ASN A 305 -5.87 9.64 -8.32
CA ASN A 305 -5.58 8.54 -9.23
C ASN A 305 -6.16 8.87 -10.62
N LEU A 306 -5.30 8.85 -11.62
CA LEU A 306 -5.68 8.95 -13.03
C LEU A 306 -5.44 7.60 -13.69
N SER A 307 -6.49 7.00 -14.25
CA SER A 307 -6.39 5.80 -15.05
C SER A 307 -7.04 5.99 -16.41
N PHE A 308 -6.43 5.46 -17.45
CA PHE A 308 -7.01 5.44 -18.78
C PHE A 308 -6.42 4.31 -19.63
N GLY A 309 -7.15 3.91 -20.65
CA GLY A 309 -6.69 2.92 -21.62
C GLY A 309 -7.48 3.01 -22.90
N GLY A 310 -6.94 2.41 -23.94
CA GLY A 310 -7.49 2.43 -25.29
C GLY A 310 -6.68 1.57 -26.23
N ARG A 311 -6.69 1.92 -27.50
CA ARG A 311 -5.86 1.29 -28.53
C ARG A 311 -4.91 2.34 -29.11
N ASP A 312 -3.62 2.04 -29.09
CA ASP A 312 -2.60 2.94 -29.64
C ASP A 312 -2.68 2.94 -31.17
N PRO A 313 -2.98 4.08 -31.81
CA PRO A 313 -3.10 4.16 -33.27
C PRO A 313 -1.76 3.92 -34.01
N ARG A 314 -0.62 4.03 -33.28
CA ARG A 314 0.72 3.82 -33.85
C ARG A 314 1.06 2.33 -34.01
N THR A 315 0.55 1.49 -33.11
CA THR A 315 0.86 0.06 -33.05
C THR A 315 -0.34 -0.85 -33.27
N GLY A 316 -1.55 -0.33 -33.07
CA GLY A 316 -2.79 -1.11 -33.04
C GLY A 316 -2.99 -1.94 -31.78
N GLU A 317 -2.07 -1.86 -30.81
CA GLU A 317 -2.12 -2.64 -29.57
C GLU A 317 -2.93 -1.94 -28.48
N PRO A 318 -3.57 -2.70 -27.57
CA PRO A 318 -4.20 -2.11 -26.38
C PRO A 318 -3.16 -1.57 -25.42
N PHE A 319 -3.51 -0.49 -24.74
CA PHE A 319 -2.72 0.05 -23.63
C PHE A 319 -3.58 0.34 -22.42
N ALA A 320 -2.97 0.34 -21.23
CA ALA A 320 -3.55 0.79 -19.98
C ALA A 320 -2.51 1.59 -19.20
N TYR A 321 -2.91 2.72 -18.68
CA TYR A 321 -2.06 3.60 -17.87
C TYR A 321 -2.71 3.91 -16.54
N TYR A 322 -1.89 3.97 -15.50
CA TYR A 322 -2.28 4.38 -14.15
C TYR A 322 -1.21 5.27 -13.54
N GLU A 323 -1.62 6.35 -12.90
CA GLU A 323 -0.74 7.28 -12.19
C GLU A 323 -1.45 7.89 -10.99
N THR A 324 -0.71 8.08 -9.90
CA THR A 324 -1.11 8.97 -8.82
C THR A 324 -0.53 10.36 -9.08
N ILE A 325 -1.31 11.42 -8.88
CA ILE A 325 -0.84 12.79 -9.11
C ILE A 325 -0.53 13.45 -7.77
N ALA A 326 0.70 13.98 -7.65
CA ALA A 326 1.18 14.62 -6.44
C ALA A 326 0.34 15.84 -6.02
N GLY A 327 0.34 16.12 -4.73
CA GLY A 327 -0.37 17.25 -4.14
C GLY A 327 0.54 18.15 -3.29
N GLY A 328 -0.04 18.84 -2.32
CA GLY A 328 0.68 19.63 -1.33
C GLY A 328 0.84 18.90 0.00
N MET A 329 1.99 19.03 0.63
CA MET A 329 2.24 18.58 2.00
C MET A 329 1.67 19.61 3.00
N GLY A 330 1.10 19.15 4.10
CA GLY A 330 0.67 20.03 5.20
C GLY A 330 1.82 20.82 5.80
N ALA A 331 1.53 22.04 6.28
CA ALA A 331 2.50 22.83 7.02
C ALA A 331 2.96 22.09 8.27
N ARG A 332 4.26 22.18 8.56
CA ARG A 332 4.88 21.60 9.76
C ARG A 332 4.92 22.65 10.88
N PRO A 333 5.09 22.24 12.14
CA PRO A 333 5.18 23.19 13.25
C PRO A 333 6.35 24.18 13.16
N SER A 334 7.35 23.93 12.33
CA SER A 334 8.57 24.73 12.19
C SER A 334 8.96 25.06 10.75
N ALA A 335 8.13 24.71 9.76
CA ALA A 335 8.43 24.96 8.35
C ALA A 335 7.20 24.83 7.48
N ASP A 336 7.27 25.46 6.29
CA ASP A 336 6.26 25.30 5.26
C ASP A 336 6.17 23.84 4.76
N GLY A 337 5.02 23.47 4.26
CA GLY A 337 4.79 22.23 3.52
C GLY A 337 5.44 22.28 2.13
N LEU A 338 5.85 21.13 1.62
CA LEU A 338 6.41 21.02 0.27
C LEU A 338 5.28 21.00 -0.76
N SER A 339 5.52 21.67 -1.89
CA SER A 339 4.58 21.71 -3.01
C SER A 339 4.85 20.61 -4.01
N GLY A 340 3.81 20.04 -4.62
CA GLY A 340 3.94 19.06 -5.70
C GLY A 340 4.60 17.76 -5.29
N VAL A 341 4.33 17.26 -4.10
CA VAL A 341 4.94 16.03 -3.54
C VAL A 341 3.89 14.99 -3.19
N HIS A 342 4.27 13.73 -3.31
CA HIS A 342 3.49 12.63 -2.78
C HIS A 342 3.70 12.53 -1.25
N THR A 343 2.64 12.23 -0.53
CA THR A 343 2.65 12.21 0.94
C THR A 343 2.00 10.93 1.49
N HIS A 344 2.37 10.59 2.73
CA HIS A 344 1.76 9.51 3.53
C HIS A 344 1.78 8.14 2.84
N MET A 345 0.61 7.59 2.49
CA MET A 345 0.48 6.24 1.92
C MET A 345 0.88 6.17 0.43
N THR A 346 1.28 7.28 -0.17
CA THR A 346 1.76 7.35 -1.55
C THR A 346 3.28 7.42 -1.58
N ASN A 347 3.93 6.48 -2.26
CA ASN A 347 5.39 6.45 -2.43
C ASN A 347 5.75 6.35 -3.91
N SER A 348 5.24 7.28 -4.70
CA SER A 348 5.42 7.34 -6.16
C SER A 348 6.03 8.66 -6.58
N LEU A 349 6.46 8.74 -7.83
CA LEU A 349 6.78 9.98 -8.53
C LEU A 349 5.85 10.09 -9.74
N ASN A 350 5.55 11.32 -10.17
CA ASN A 350 4.83 11.49 -11.42
C ASN A 350 5.71 11.06 -12.61
N THR A 351 5.08 10.43 -13.60
CA THR A 351 5.76 10.03 -14.82
C THR A 351 6.30 11.26 -15.55
N PRO A 352 7.59 11.27 -15.94
CA PRO A 352 8.15 12.34 -16.75
C PRO A 352 7.35 12.54 -18.05
N VAL A 353 7.21 13.79 -18.48
CA VAL A 353 6.39 14.15 -19.65
C VAL A 353 6.86 13.39 -20.88
N GLU A 354 8.16 13.35 -21.13
CA GLU A 354 8.76 12.72 -22.29
C GLU A 354 8.51 11.21 -22.32
N ALA A 355 8.61 10.57 -21.16
CA ALA A 355 8.33 9.14 -21.04
C ALA A 355 6.85 8.83 -21.28
N LEU A 356 5.95 9.66 -20.76
CA LEU A 356 4.51 9.51 -20.95
C LEU A 356 4.11 9.66 -22.43
N GLU A 357 4.56 10.73 -23.07
CA GLU A 357 4.25 11.02 -24.47
C GLU A 357 4.89 10.02 -25.45
N SER A 358 6.06 9.49 -25.11
CA SER A 358 6.72 8.43 -25.90
C SER A 358 5.98 7.10 -25.81
N ALA A 359 5.54 6.72 -24.62
CA ALA A 359 4.92 5.42 -24.37
C ALA A 359 3.45 5.36 -24.79
N TYR A 360 2.71 6.46 -24.63
CA TYR A 360 1.25 6.49 -24.82
C TYR A 360 0.83 7.58 -25.84
N PRO A 361 -0.31 7.41 -26.52
CA PRO A 361 -0.83 8.40 -27.45
C PRO A 361 -1.50 9.57 -26.73
N VAL A 362 -0.70 10.33 -25.99
CA VAL A 362 -1.12 11.49 -25.21
C VAL A 362 -0.14 12.66 -25.39
N ARG A 363 -0.56 13.87 -25.04
CA ARG A 363 0.27 15.05 -24.96
C ARG A 363 0.01 15.81 -23.67
N VAL A 364 1.04 16.13 -22.90
CA VAL A 364 0.93 16.95 -21.70
C VAL A 364 0.94 18.42 -22.08
N ARG A 365 -0.23 19.07 -21.98
CA ARG A 365 -0.40 20.48 -22.31
C ARG A 365 0.09 21.40 -21.21
N ARG A 366 -0.02 20.95 -19.95
CA ARG A 366 0.40 21.71 -18.78
C ARG A 366 0.82 20.79 -17.65
N TYR A 367 1.94 21.12 -17.01
CA TYR A 367 2.40 20.51 -15.77
C TYR A 367 3.01 21.61 -14.89
N SER A 368 2.28 22.05 -13.87
CA SER A 368 2.66 23.21 -13.06
C SER A 368 2.10 23.15 -11.65
N LEU A 369 2.67 23.92 -10.74
CA LEU A 369 2.09 24.08 -9.40
C LEU A 369 0.77 24.87 -9.47
N ARG A 370 -0.24 24.43 -8.72
CA ARG A 370 -1.49 25.15 -8.46
C ARG A 370 -1.24 26.18 -7.37
N ARG A 371 -0.60 27.31 -7.75
CA ARG A 371 -0.17 28.34 -6.82
C ARG A 371 -1.32 28.87 -5.98
N GLY A 372 -1.09 29.06 -4.67
CA GLY A 372 -2.08 29.55 -3.71
C GLY A 372 -3.09 28.51 -3.25
N SER A 373 -2.89 27.21 -3.54
CA SER A 373 -3.77 26.14 -3.06
C SER A 373 -3.42 25.63 -1.65
N GLY A 374 -2.20 25.85 -1.18
CA GLY A 374 -1.81 25.54 0.20
C GLY A 374 -2.49 26.49 1.20
N GLY A 375 -2.92 25.93 2.36
CA GLY A 375 -3.52 26.71 3.43
C GLY A 375 -2.52 27.73 4.02
N THR A 376 -3.02 28.87 4.49
CA THR A 376 -2.22 29.94 5.09
C THR A 376 -2.16 29.82 6.60
N GLY A 377 -1.08 30.33 7.22
CA GLY A 377 -0.84 30.33 8.66
C GLY A 377 0.53 30.88 8.97
N SER A 378 1.05 30.62 10.17
CA SER A 378 2.45 30.96 10.52
C SER A 378 3.43 30.24 9.61
N TYR A 379 3.10 29.06 9.20
CA TYR A 379 3.73 28.31 8.11
C TYR A 379 2.66 27.92 7.10
N ARG A 380 3.03 27.91 5.84
CA ARG A 380 2.10 27.68 4.74
C ARG A 380 2.08 26.20 4.33
N GLY A 381 0.92 25.67 4.03
CA GLY A 381 0.78 24.39 3.33
C GLY A 381 1.37 24.45 1.92
N GLY A 382 1.87 23.32 1.42
CA GLY A 382 2.38 23.17 0.05
C GLY A 382 1.26 23.29 -0.97
N ASP A 383 1.60 23.80 -2.15
CA ASP A 383 0.68 23.90 -3.29
C ASP A 383 0.54 22.55 -4.01
N GLY A 384 -0.64 22.26 -4.52
CA GLY A 384 -0.93 21.12 -5.38
C GLY A 384 -0.40 21.30 -6.81
N ILE A 385 -0.83 20.40 -7.69
CA ILE A 385 -0.41 20.35 -9.10
C ILE A 385 -1.61 20.58 -10.02
N VAL A 386 -1.34 21.19 -11.18
CA VAL A 386 -2.20 21.19 -12.36
C VAL A 386 -1.52 20.33 -13.42
N ARG A 387 -2.19 19.28 -13.86
CA ARG A 387 -1.75 18.40 -14.94
C ARG A 387 -2.85 18.30 -15.98
N GLU A 388 -2.58 18.84 -17.17
CA GLU A 388 -3.49 18.87 -18.30
C GLU A 388 -2.96 17.94 -19.40
N ILE A 389 -3.75 16.92 -19.75
CA ILE A 389 -3.37 15.87 -20.70
C ILE A 389 -4.39 15.87 -21.83
N GLU A 390 -3.90 15.98 -23.05
CA GLU A 390 -4.65 15.78 -24.28
C GLU A 390 -4.51 14.33 -24.72
N PHE A 391 -5.62 13.66 -24.96
CA PHE A 391 -5.66 12.33 -25.54
C PHE A 391 -5.64 12.44 -27.08
N LEU A 392 -4.71 11.75 -27.73
CA LEU A 392 -4.54 11.76 -29.18
C LEU A 392 -5.31 10.60 -29.86
N THR A 393 -6.08 9.85 -29.09
CA THR A 393 -6.97 8.77 -29.54
C THR A 393 -8.13 8.66 -28.56
N ASP A 394 -9.15 7.90 -28.93
CA ASP A 394 -10.25 7.56 -28.04
C ASP A 394 -9.74 6.75 -26.85
N VAL A 395 -10.07 7.17 -25.66
CA VAL A 395 -9.71 6.49 -24.41
C VAL A 395 -10.94 6.32 -23.51
N ARG A 396 -10.88 5.30 -22.69
CA ARG A 396 -11.74 5.13 -21.52
C ARG A 396 -10.91 5.30 -20.28
N GLY A 397 -11.36 6.15 -19.36
CA GLY A 397 -10.59 6.41 -18.15
C GLY A 397 -11.46 6.85 -16.99
N SER A 398 -10.82 6.92 -15.82
CA SER A 398 -11.44 7.41 -14.59
C SER A 398 -10.45 8.28 -13.81
N ILE A 399 -11.01 9.18 -13.02
CA ILE A 399 -10.31 9.94 -11.99
C ILE A 399 -10.92 9.54 -10.66
N LEU A 400 -10.09 8.98 -9.79
CA LEU A 400 -10.47 8.65 -8.42
C LEU A 400 -9.72 9.60 -7.49
N SER A 401 -10.45 10.52 -6.89
CA SER A 401 -9.89 11.57 -6.05
C SER A 401 -10.88 11.99 -4.96
N ASP A 402 -10.35 12.57 -3.91
CA ASP A 402 -11.07 13.03 -2.72
C ASP A 402 -10.63 14.47 -2.39
N ARG A 403 -11.14 15.07 -1.33
CA ARG A 403 -10.84 16.47 -0.91
C ARG A 403 -11.32 17.52 -1.94
N ARG A 404 -12.41 17.25 -2.64
CA ARG A 404 -13.06 18.20 -3.56
C ARG A 404 -14.14 19.02 -2.86
N CYS A 405 -14.81 18.43 -1.88
CA CYS A 405 -15.86 19.05 -1.07
C CYS A 405 -15.36 19.38 0.33
N ILE A 406 -14.64 18.46 0.98
CA ILE A 406 -14.15 18.61 2.35
C ILE A 406 -12.64 18.91 2.31
N PRO A 407 -12.23 20.18 2.56
CA PRO A 407 -10.83 20.58 2.40
C PRO A 407 -9.89 19.95 3.43
N PRO A 408 -8.58 19.80 3.09
CA PRO A 408 -7.57 19.39 4.06
C PRO A 408 -7.49 20.40 5.20
N TYR A 409 -7.54 19.92 6.44
CA TYR A 409 -7.60 20.80 7.62
C TYR A 409 -6.27 21.50 7.93
N GLY A 410 -6.36 22.77 8.36
CA GLY A 410 -5.29 23.47 9.05
C GLY A 410 -5.24 23.11 10.52
N LEU A 411 -4.11 23.39 11.20
CA LEU A 411 -3.94 23.22 12.65
C LEU A 411 -3.58 24.56 13.29
N ALA A 412 -3.81 24.67 14.61
CA ALA A 412 -3.43 25.80 15.43
C ALA A 412 -3.88 27.19 14.86
N GLY A 413 -5.08 27.25 14.29
CA GLY A 413 -5.64 28.46 13.70
C GLY A 413 -5.21 28.75 12.25
N GLY A 414 -4.41 27.89 11.63
CA GLY A 414 -4.12 27.95 10.20
C GLY A 414 -5.35 27.62 9.35
N SER A 415 -5.42 28.20 8.14
CA SER A 415 -6.53 27.94 7.23
C SER A 415 -6.42 26.56 6.57
N ASN A 416 -7.55 26.04 6.11
CA ASN A 416 -7.59 24.84 5.30
C ASN A 416 -6.90 25.05 3.94
N GLY A 417 -6.41 23.98 3.33
CA GLY A 417 -6.04 23.95 1.91
C GLY A 417 -7.25 24.04 0.99
N ARG A 418 -6.98 24.18 -0.33
CA ARG A 418 -8.01 24.36 -1.36
C ARG A 418 -7.96 23.25 -2.40
#